data_cc02e0df23d21fbd97c25544cb8dd708
#
_entry.id   cc02e0df23d21fbd97c25544cb8dd708
#
_cell.length_a   1.000
_cell.length_b   1.000
_cell.length_c   1.000
_cell.angle_alpha   90.00
_cell.angle_beta   90.00
_cell.angle_gamma   90.00
#
_symmetry.space_group_name_H-M   'P 1'
#
loop_
_entity.id
_entity.type
_entity.pdbx_description
1 polymer ?
#
loop_
_entity_poly.entity_id
_entity_poly.type
_entity_poly.pdbx_seq_one_letter_code
_entity_poly.pdbx_strand_id
1 'polypeptide(L)'
;VANKVLLDAYNDSPATWRSFCAVRSVNDFKTHVNVRPSFATPLDPVAPGGELKHGTVGEWTSEFRADTFGKMISVDRRDLVNDDLAAFDQTARALGRAAMRKLADLVYTTLLGNAGGFFSTGNGNLIDGTDSALSLHSLSMAIQAMRTQRDDEGNDLDIVPATLVVPPQLAEQAK
;
A
#
# COMPACT_ATOMS: atom_id res chain seq x y z
N VAL A 1 -15.63 19.81 -20.91
CA VAL A 1 -15.69 20.54 -19.63
C VAL A 1 -15.82 19.54 -18.48
N ALA A 2 -16.84 18.69 -18.39
CA ALA A 2 -17.10 17.79 -17.28
C ALA A 2 -15.91 16.85 -16.95
N ASN A 3 -15.23 16.28 -17.95
CA ASN A 3 -14.06 15.43 -17.73
C ASN A 3 -12.87 16.17 -17.06
N LYS A 4 -12.69 17.45 -17.41
CA LYS A 4 -11.63 18.27 -16.78
C LYS A 4 -11.97 18.54 -15.32
N VAL A 5 -13.21 18.93 -15.04
CA VAL A 5 -13.69 19.19 -13.67
C VAL A 5 -13.60 17.94 -12.79
N LEU A 6 -13.93 16.77 -13.34
CA LEU A 6 -13.80 15.48 -12.66
C LEU A 6 -12.33 15.19 -12.34
N LEU A 7 -11.43 15.35 -13.32
CA LEU A 7 -10.00 15.07 -13.15
C LEU A 7 -9.36 16.04 -12.16
N ASP A 8 -9.71 17.31 -12.19
CA ASP A 8 -9.25 18.30 -11.23
C ASP A 8 -9.67 17.89 -9.80
N ALA A 9 -10.94 17.54 -9.60
CA ALA A 9 -11.45 17.10 -8.31
C ALA A 9 -10.86 15.78 -7.82
N TYR A 10 -10.50 14.87 -8.73
CA TYR A 10 -9.76 13.65 -8.42
C TYR A 10 -8.35 13.96 -7.91
N ASN A 11 -7.63 14.84 -8.61
CA ASN A 11 -6.26 15.20 -8.28
C ASN A 11 -6.15 16.04 -6.99
N ASP A 12 -7.15 16.90 -6.72
CA ASP A 12 -7.20 17.73 -5.51
C ASP A 12 -7.59 16.95 -4.25
N SER A 13 -8.09 15.71 -4.42
CA SER A 13 -8.50 14.90 -3.29
C SER A 13 -7.28 14.35 -2.54
N PRO A 14 -7.26 14.39 -1.20
CA PRO A 14 -6.14 13.89 -0.43
C PRO A 14 -5.95 12.38 -0.64
N ALA A 15 -4.71 12.00 -0.90
CA ALA A 15 -4.30 10.62 -1.18
C ALA A 15 -3.20 10.18 -0.20
N THR A 16 -3.54 10.06 1.07
CA THR A 16 -2.61 9.72 2.17
C THR A 16 -1.91 8.37 1.96
N TRP A 17 -2.58 7.43 1.30
CA TRP A 17 -2.04 6.12 0.97
C TRP A 17 -0.81 6.18 0.04
N ARG A 18 -0.63 7.25 -0.75
CA ARG A 18 0.52 7.41 -1.65
C ARG A 18 1.86 7.57 -0.91
N SER A 19 1.83 7.90 0.36
CA SER A 19 3.05 8.03 1.17
C SER A 19 3.72 6.68 1.47
N PHE A 20 2.97 5.58 1.41
CA PHE A 20 3.48 4.23 1.71
C PHE A 20 3.17 3.18 0.63
N CYS A 21 2.38 3.52 -0.40
CA CYS A 21 2.07 2.63 -1.51
C CYS A 21 2.76 3.08 -2.80
N ALA A 22 3.37 2.14 -3.52
CA ALA A 22 3.86 2.36 -4.86
C ALA A 22 2.75 2.18 -5.89
N VAL A 23 2.70 3.06 -6.90
CA VAL A 23 1.77 2.95 -8.03
C VAL A 23 2.49 2.30 -9.19
N ARG A 24 1.92 1.23 -9.74
CA ARG A 24 2.42 0.53 -10.93
C ARG A 24 1.37 0.53 -12.02
N SER A 25 1.82 0.44 -13.27
CA SER A 25 0.97 0.35 -14.46
C SER A 25 1.00 -1.10 -14.94
N VAL A 26 -0.16 -1.65 -15.30
CA VAL A 26 -0.31 -2.96 -15.93
C VAL A 26 -1.08 -2.80 -17.24
N ASN A 27 -0.82 -3.68 -18.21
CA ASN A 27 -1.41 -3.60 -19.55
C ASN A 27 -2.61 -4.53 -19.75
N ASP A 28 -2.88 -5.39 -18.78
CA ASP A 28 -4.00 -6.34 -18.82
C ASP A 28 -4.60 -6.57 -17.44
N PHE A 29 -5.69 -7.33 -17.39
CA PHE A 29 -6.42 -7.68 -16.16
C PHE A 29 -6.13 -9.11 -15.68
N LYS A 30 -5.07 -9.74 -16.17
CA LYS A 30 -4.65 -11.05 -15.71
C LYS A 30 -4.00 -10.96 -14.34
N THR A 31 -3.88 -12.08 -13.67
CA THR A 31 -3.09 -12.20 -12.46
C THR A 31 -1.61 -12.08 -12.82
N HIS A 32 -0.94 -11.11 -12.26
CA HIS A 32 0.49 -10.90 -12.37
C HIS A 32 1.18 -11.50 -11.17
N VAL A 33 2.28 -12.22 -11.41
CA VAL A 33 3.13 -12.77 -10.36
C VAL A 33 4.36 -11.89 -10.21
N ASN A 34 4.56 -11.37 -9.02
CA ASN A 34 5.76 -10.62 -8.65
C ASN A 34 6.71 -11.61 -7.97
N VAL A 35 7.86 -11.82 -8.58
CA VAL A 35 8.90 -12.72 -8.06
C VAL A 35 10.01 -11.90 -7.44
N ARG A 36 10.37 -12.20 -6.20
CA ARG A 36 11.50 -11.61 -5.49
C ARG A 36 12.52 -12.69 -5.22
N PRO A 37 13.69 -12.68 -5.89
CA PRO A 37 14.76 -13.61 -5.60
C PRO A 37 15.36 -13.31 -4.21
N SER A 38 15.65 -14.33 -3.42
CA SER A 38 16.43 -14.25 -2.20
C SER A 38 17.71 -15.08 -2.36
N PHE A 39 18.83 -14.56 -1.82
CA PHE A 39 20.10 -15.28 -1.83
C PHE A 39 20.32 -15.87 -0.44
N ALA A 40 20.18 -17.17 -0.34
CA ALA A 40 20.25 -17.93 0.90
C ALA A 40 21.67 -18.17 1.43
N THR A 41 22.70 -17.89 0.64
CA THR A 41 24.03 -18.37 0.99
C THR A 41 24.97 -17.19 1.26
N PRO A 42 25.53 -17.09 2.49
CA PRO A 42 26.59 -16.13 2.77
C PRO A 42 27.81 -16.43 1.89
N LEU A 43 28.56 -15.39 1.56
CA LEU A 43 29.79 -15.54 0.79
C LEU A 43 30.86 -16.16 1.67
N ASP A 44 31.38 -17.34 1.30
CA ASP A 44 32.47 -18.00 1.96
C ASP A 44 33.83 -17.43 1.51
N PRO A 45 34.81 -17.28 2.42
CA PRO A 45 36.17 -16.91 2.02
C PRO A 45 36.80 -18.02 1.18
N VAL A 46 37.32 -17.67 0.01
CA VAL A 46 37.97 -18.60 -0.91
C VAL A 46 39.49 -18.46 -0.78
N ALA A 47 40.18 -19.54 -0.43
CA ALA A 47 41.63 -19.56 -0.41
C ALA A 47 42.22 -19.47 -1.83
N PRO A 48 43.44 -18.96 -2.02
CA PRO A 48 44.12 -18.98 -3.33
C PRO A 48 44.14 -20.37 -3.92
N GLY A 49 43.48 -20.55 -5.09
CA GLY A 49 43.32 -21.87 -5.74
C GLY A 49 42.17 -22.72 -5.19
N GLY A 50 41.35 -22.18 -4.30
CA GLY A 50 40.15 -22.85 -3.76
C GLY A 50 38.96 -22.85 -4.73
N GLU A 51 38.08 -23.80 -4.55
CA GLU A 51 36.87 -23.99 -5.37
C GLU A 51 35.71 -23.14 -4.85
N LEU A 52 34.98 -22.48 -5.76
CA LEU A 52 33.74 -21.74 -5.43
C LEU A 52 32.61 -22.74 -5.21
N LYS A 53 31.91 -22.62 -4.09
CA LYS A 53 30.72 -23.42 -3.80
C LYS A 53 29.48 -22.80 -4.46
N HIS A 54 28.57 -23.65 -4.94
CA HIS A 54 27.29 -23.20 -5.46
C HIS A 54 26.39 -22.75 -4.31
N GLY A 55 25.83 -21.54 -4.43
CA GLY A 55 24.78 -21.06 -3.54
C GLY A 55 23.39 -21.46 -4.04
N THR A 56 22.43 -21.47 -3.14
CA THR A 56 20.99 -21.66 -3.46
C THR A 56 20.30 -20.31 -3.59
N VAL A 57 19.43 -20.19 -4.57
CA VAL A 57 18.56 -19.01 -4.77
C VAL A 57 17.14 -19.43 -4.43
N GLY A 58 16.57 -18.83 -3.40
CA GLY A 58 15.15 -18.92 -3.09
C GLY A 58 14.34 -17.89 -3.88
N GLU A 59 13.04 -18.06 -3.96
CA GLU A 59 12.14 -17.09 -4.55
C GLU A 59 10.90 -16.93 -3.68
N TRP A 60 10.51 -15.67 -3.49
CA TRP A 60 9.24 -15.30 -2.88
C TRP A 60 8.32 -14.74 -3.95
N THR A 61 7.08 -15.23 -3.98
CA THR A 61 6.09 -14.82 -4.98
C THR A 61 4.91 -14.12 -4.33
N SER A 62 4.41 -13.08 -4.98
CA SER A 62 3.15 -12.44 -4.63
C SER A 62 2.32 -12.18 -5.88
N GLU A 63 1.02 -12.36 -5.75
CA GLU A 63 0.09 -12.17 -6.86
C GLU A 63 -0.69 -10.86 -6.69
N PHE A 64 -0.94 -10.18 -7.81
CA PHE A 64 -1.80 -9.01 -7.85
C PHE A 64 -2.55 -8.94 -9.17
N ARG A 65 -3.70 -8.29 -9.16
CA ARG A 65 -4.57 -8.12 -10.33
C ARG A 65 -5.20 -6.73 -10.31
N ALA A 66 -5.36 -6.15 -11.50
CA ALA A 66 -6.15 -4.93 -11.67
C ALA A 66 -7.64 -5.27 -11.80
N ASP A 67 -8.50 -4.49 -11.14
CA ASP A 67 -9.95 -4.54 -11.27
C ASP A 67 -10.50 -3.18 -11.70
N THR A 68 -11.65 -3.18 -12.40
CA THR A 68 -12.31 -1.96 -12.86
C THR A 68 -13.43 -1.58 -11.91
N PHE A 69 -13.44 -0.32 -11.48
CA PHE A 69 -14.52 0.27 -10.70
C PHE A 69 -15.15 1.42 -11.50
N GLY A 70 -16.47 1.43 -11.57
CA GLY A 70 -17.18 2.49 -12.30
C GLY A 70 -18.58 2.69 -11.75
N LYS A 71 -19.13 3.88 -12.01
CA LYS A 71 -20.53 4.19 -11.77
C LYS A 71 -21.06 5.07 -12.91
N MET A 72 -22.24 4.72 -13.40
CA MET A 72 -22.92 5.50 -14.43
C MET A 72 -23.82 6.55 -13.79
N ILE A 73 -23.77 7.76 -14.29
CA ILE A 73 -24.71 8.84 -13.96
C ILE A 73 -25.48 9.16 -15.23
N SER A 74 -26.80 9.02 -15.18
CA SER A 74 -27.70 9.45 -16.27
C SER A 74 -28.25 10.83 -15.95
N VAL A 75 -28.35 11.65 -17.00
CA VAL A 75 -28.85 13.00 -16.94
C VAL A 75 -30.00 13.12 -17.94
N ASP A 76 -31.14 13.63 -17.49
CA ASP A 76 -32.28 13.86 -18.41
C ASP A 76 -32.03 15.13 -19.27
N ARG A 77 -32.56 15.10 -20.47
CA ARG A 77 -32.51 16.25 -21.38
C ARG A 77 -33.19 17.49 -20.78
N ARG A 78 -34.19 17.30 -19.95
CA ARG A 78 -34.89 18.41 -19.26
C ARG A 78 -33.99 19.16 -18.32
N ASP A 79 -33.15 18.41 -17.56
CA ASP A 79 -32.20 18.97 -16.63
C ASP A 79 -31.09 19.74 -17.35
N LEU A 80 -30.72 19.25 -18.57
CA LEU A 80 -29.75 19.91 -19.42
C LEU A 80 -30.29 21.23 -20.04
N VAL A 81 -31.59 21.28 -20.36
CA VAL A 81 -32.25 22.47 -20.98
C VAL A 81 -32.57 23.53 -19.93
N ASN A 82 -32.89 23.13 -18.71
CA ASN A 82 -33.18 24.04 -17.59
C ASN A 82 -31.94 24.70 -16.98
N ASP A 83 -30.76 24.43 -17.56
CA ASP A 83 -29.49 25.11 -17.30
C ASP A 83 -29.04 25.12 -15.83
N ASP A 84 -29.15 23.98 -15.19
CA ASP A 84 -28.53 23.78 -13.86
C ASP A 84 -27.08 23.33 -14.01
N LEU A 85 -26.28 24.09 -14.77
CA LEU A 85 -24.88 23.81 -15.08
C LEU A 85 -24.03 23.65 -13.82
N ALA A 86 -24.38 24.36 -12.74
CA ALA A 86 -23.73 24.22 -11.46
C ALA A 86 -23.96 22.83 -10.83
N ALA A 87 -25.12 22.21 -11.04
CA ALA A 87 -25.41 20.88 -10.54
C ALA A 87 -24.59 19.81 -11.28
N PHE A 88 -24.36 19.98 -12.60
CA PHE A 88 -23.50 19.09 -13.38
C PHE A 88 -22.05 19.16 -12.95
N ASP A 89 -21.51 20.34 -12.75
CA ASP A 89 -20.14 20.54 -12.30
C ASP A 89 -19.95 19.96 -10.87
N GLN A 90 -20.92 20.16 -9.99
CA GLN A 90 -20.90 19.58 -8.66
C GLN A 90 -20.94 18.04 -8.70
N THR A 91 -21.74 17.47 -9.58
CA THR A 91 -21.86 16.02 -9.77
C THR A 91 -20.55 15.45 -10.31
N ALA A 92 -19.92 16.09 -11.30
CA ALA A 92 -18.62 15.69 -11.83
C ALA A 92 -17.52 15.74 -10.75
N ARG A 93 -17.49 16.82 -9.95
CA ARG A 93 -16.56 16.93 -8.79
C ARG A 93 -16.81 15.86 -7.72
N ALA A 94 -18.08 15.56 -7.43
CA ALA A 94 -18.45 14.53 -6.46
C ALA A 94 -17.98 13.14 -6.94
N LEU A 95 -18.10 12.85 -8.25
CA LEU A 95 -17.62 11.60 -8.85
C LEU A 95 -16.10 11.49 -8.79
N GLY A 96 -15.37 12.57 -9.10
CA GLY A 96 -13.90 12.60 -8.97
C GLY A 96 -13.43 12.31 -7.54
N ARG A 97 -14.05 12.97 -6.55
CA ARG A 97 -13.77 12.69 -5.13
C ARG A 97 -14.15 11.27 -4.71
N ALA A 98 -15.26 10.73 -5.25
CA ALA A 98 -15.69 9.36 -4.95
C ALA A 98 -14.71 8.31 -5.52
N ALA A 99 -14.14 8.56 -6.69
CA ALA A 99 -13.12 7.69 -7.28
C ALA A 99 -11.84 7.64 -6.39
N MET A 100 -11.34 8.78 -5.93
CA MET A 100 -10.19 8.81 -5.04
C MET A 100 -10.47 8.15 -3.68
N ARG A 101 -11.66 8.37 -3.11
CA ARG A 101 -12.07 7.68 -1.88
C ARG A 101 -12.12 6.17 -2.06
N LYS A 102 -12.64 5.68 -3.21
CA LYS A 102 -12.69 4.24 -3.49
C LYS A 102 -11.29 3.63 -3.53
N LEU A 103 -10.31 4.32 -4.09
CA LEU A 103 -8.91 3.87 -4.07
C LEU A 103 -8.35 3.83 -2.65
N ALA A 104 -8.59 4.88 -1.86
CA ALA A 104 -8.17 4.92 -0.46
C ALA A 104 -8.82 3.78 0.35
N ASP A 105 -10.13 3.59 0.21
CA ASP A 105 -10.87 2.51 0.87
C ASP A 105 -10.31 1.13 0.50
N LEU A 106 -9.97 0.91 -0.78
CA LEU A 106 -9.39 -0.35 -1.23
C LEU A 106 -8.04 -0.62 -0.56
N VAL A 107 -7.16 0.38 -0.54
CA VAL A 107 -5.83 0.25 0.09
C VAL A 107 -5.96 -0.01 1.59
N TYR A 108 -6.72 0.79 2.31
CA TYR A 108 -6.86 0.62 3.76
C TYR A 108 -7.62 -0.65 4.13
N THR A 109 -8.65 -1.05 3.37
CA THR A 109 -9.35 -2.32 3.60
C THR A 109 -8.42 -3.52 3.41
N THR A 110 -7.57 -3.49 2.38
CA THR A 110 -6.59 -4.55 2.13
C THR A 110 -5.53 -4.60 3.25
N LEU A 111 -5.01 -3.45 3.66
CA LEU A 111 -4.02 -3.34 4.72
C LEU A 111 -4.56 -3.85 6.06
N LEU A 112 -5.73 -3.35 6.48
CA LEU A 112 -6.36 -3.69 7.76
C LEU A 112 -7.00 -5.08 7.75
N GLY A 113 -7.43 -5.55 6.59
CA GLY A 113 -7.96 -6.90 6.40
C GLY A 113 -6.89 -7.98 6.49
N ASN A 114 -5.60 -7.60 6.56
CA ASN A 114 -4.48 -8.51 6.71
C ASN A 114 -4.53 -9.67 5.70
N ALA A 115 -4.72 -9.34 4.43
CA ALA A 115 -4.84 -10.32 3.36
C ALA A 115 -3.61 -11.26 3.34
N GLY A 116 -3.88 -12.57 3.34
CA GLY A 116 -2.82 -13.58 3.36
C GLY A 116 -2.09 -13.74 4.70
N GLY A 117 -2.55 -13.10 5.80
CA GLY A 117 -1.90 -13.22 7.11
C GLY A 117 -0.51 -12.59 7.16
N PHE A 118 -0.29 -11.53 6.35
CA PHE A 118 1.01 -10.84 6.29
C PHE A 118 1.47 -10.34 7.66
N PHE A 119 0.56 -9.70 8.41
CA PHE A 119 0.84 -9.29 9.78
C PHE A 119 0.57 -10.46 10.73
N SER A 120 1.62 -10.96 11.35
CA SER A 120 1.52 -12.06 12.31
C SER A 120 2.66 -11.99 13.32
N THR A 121 2.47 -12.59 14.48
CA THR A 121 3.52 -12.74 15.49
C THR A 121 4.64 -13.63 14.97
N GLY A 122 4.32 -14.63 14.12
CA GLY A 122 5.29 -15.51 13.48
C GLY A 122 6.24 -14.78 12.52
N ASN A 123 5.73 -13.75 11.83
CA ASN A 123 6.53 -12.90 10.95
C ASN A 123 7.27 -11.78 11.71
N GLY A 124 7.08 -11.64 13.02
CA GLY A 124 7.72 -10.60 13.83
C GLY A 124 7.29 -9.17 13.47
N ASN A 125 6.16 -8.99 12.77
CA ASN A 125 5.67 -7.71 12.25
C ASN A 125 4.31 -7.30 12.81
N LEU A 126 3.84 -7.97 13.86
CA LEU A 126 2.61 -7.65 14.58
C LEU A 126 2.90 -7.50 16.08
N ILE A 127 2.50 -6.35 16.62
CA ILE A 127 2.47 -6.09 18.06
C ILE A 127 1.00 -5.96 18.44
N ASP A 128 0.52 -6.79 19.34
CA ASP A 128 -0.86 -6.84 19.80
C ASP A 128 -0.96 -6.75 21.34
N GLY A 129 -2.18 -6.74 21.86
CA GLY A 129 -2.44 -6.69 23.30
C GLY A 129 -2.23 -5.31 23.92
N THR A 130 -1.85 -5.27 25.19
CA THR A 130 -1.70 -4.04 25.96
C THR A 130 -0.59 -3.11 25.46
N ASP A 131 0.43 -3.66 24.81
CA ASP A 131 1.59 -2.92 24.31
C ASP A 131 1.35 -2.34 22.90
N SER A 132 0.19 -2.60 22.28
CA SER A 132 -0.15 -2.08 20.95
C SER A 132 -0.68 -0.64 20.97
N ALA A 133 -1.07 -0.10 22.11
CA ALA A 133 -1.52 1.28 22.24
C ALA A 133 -0.39 2.26 21.88
N LEU A 134 -0.69 3.28 21.07
CA LEU A 134 0.32 4.24 20.62
C LEU A 134 0.95 4.96 21.82
N SER A 135 2.23 4.80 22.00
CA SER A 135 3.06 5.42 23.02
C SER A 135 4.49 5.49 22.54
N LEU A 136 5.34 6.25 23.22
CA LEU A 136 6.77 6.28 22.92
C LEU A 136 7.40 4.88 23.07
N HIS A 137 6.93 4.09 24.05
CA HIS A 137 7.41 2.73 24.26
C HIS A 137 7.02 1.79 23.12
N SER A 138 5.73 1.74 22.74
CA SER A 138 5.26 0.89 21.65
C SER A 138 5.85 1.28 20.31
N LEU A 139 6.06 2.59 20.05
CA LEU A 139 6.73 3.07 18.86
C LEU A 139 8.20 2.62 18.82
N SER A 140 8.91 2.69 19.96
CA SER A 140 10.28 2.21 20.06
C SER A 140 10.37 0.70 19.80
N MET A 141 9.44 -0.09 20.34
CA MET A 141 9.35 -1.53 20.06
C MET A 141 9.10 -1.82 18.59
N ALA A 142 8.19 -1.08 17.95
CA ALA A 142 7.89 -1.23 16.53
C ALA A 142 9.10 -0.90 15.63
N ILE A 143 9.82 0.17 15.94
CA ILE A 143 11.08 0.55 15.27
C ILE A 143 12.12 -0.55 15.43
N GLN A 144 12.27 -1.07 16.64
CA GLN A 144 13.21 -2.16 16.93
C GLN A 144 12.82 -3.42 16.12
N ALA A 145 11.55 -3.81 16.14
CA ALA A 145 11.05 -4.98 15.40
C ALA A 145 11.34 -4.87 13.90
N MET A 146 11.14 -3.68 13.31
CA MET A 146 11.45 -3.46 11.88
C MET A 146 12.96 -3.56 11.59
N ARG A 147 13.81 -3.04 12.47
CA ARG A 147 15.25 -3.04 12.27
C ARG A 147 15.89 -4.41 12.48
N THR A 148 15.31 -5.22 13.36
CA THR A 148 15.75 -6.59 13.62
C THR A 148 15.04 -7.64 12.77
N GLN A 149 14.22 -7.20 11.79
CA GLN A 149 13.57 -8.10 10.85
C GLN A 149 14.62 -8.85 10.03
N ARG A 150 14.38 -10.14 9.86
CA ARG A 150 15.26 -11.04 9.13
C ARG A 150 14.56 -11.63 7.91
N ASP A 151 15.34 -12.02 6.92
CA ASP A 151 14.88 -12.85 5.83
C ASP A 151 14.72 -14.32 6.26
N ASP A 152 14.22 -15.17 5.37
CA ASP A 152 14.01 -16.59 5.63
C ASP A 152 15.32 -17.35 5.92
N GLU A 153 16.47 -16.76 5.59
CA GLU A 153 17.80 -17.30 5.83
C GLU A 153 18.48 -16.76 7.10
N GLY A 154 17.80 -15.85 7.81
CA GLY A 154 18.26 -15.28 9.06
C GLY A 154 19.18 -14.06 8.91
N ASN A 155 19.34 -13.50 7.71
CA ASN A 155 20.10 -12.28 7.50
C ASN A 155 19.28 -11.05 7.91
N ASP A 156 19.91 -10.08 8.54
CA ASP A 156 19.26 -8.85 8.95
C ASP A 156 18.91 -7.99 7.73
N LEU A 157 17.65 -7.56 7.63
CA LEU A 157 17.15 -6.71 6.54
C LEU A 157 17.42 -5.22 6.75
N ASP A 158 17.77 -4.81 7.97
CA ASP A 158 18.01 -3.42 8.40
C ASP A 158 16.96 -2.42 7.86
N ILE A 159 15.69 -2.76 8.02
CA ILE A 159 14.58 -1.95 7.53
C ILE A 159 14.44 -0.71 8.40
N VAL A 160 14.64 0.47 7.79
CA VAL A 160 14.44 1.75 8.48
C VAL A 160 12.99 2.21 8.27
N PRO A 161 12.19 2.37 9.35
CA PRO A 161 10.82 2.88 9.23
C PRO A 161 10.83 4.32 8.74
N ALA A 162 9.94 4.63 7.78
CA ALA A 162 9.87 5.95 7.16
C ALA A 162 8.53 6.65 7.40
N THR A 163 7.44 5.90 7.63
CA THR A 163 6.09 6.46 7.71
C THR A 163 5.33 5.83 8.87
N LEU A 164 4.76 6.67 9.73
CA LEU A 164 3.80 6.26 10.76
C LEU A 164 2.38 6.56 10.27
N VAL A 165 1.57 5.52 10.16
CA VAL A 165 0.16 5.64 9.77
C VAL A 165 -0.71 5.45 11.00
N VAL A 166 -1.47 6.48 11.34
CA VAL A 166 -2.36 6.47 12.51
C VAL A 166 -3.77 6.93 12.12
N PRO A 167 -4.81 6.47 12.82
CA PRO A 167 -6.14 7.01 12.63
C PRO A 167 -6.20 8.48 13.13
N PRO A 168 -7.15 9.30 12.63
CA PRO A 168 -7.24 10.72 12.96
C PRO A 168 -7.31 11.02 14.47
N GLN A 169 -7.90 10.11 15.25
CA GLN A 169 -8.02 10.24 16.71
C GLN A 169 -6.67 10.25 17.43
N LEU A 170 -5.66 9.61 16.84
CA LEU A 170 -4.31 9.52 17.42
C LEU A 170 -3.33 10.51 16.78
N ALA A 171 -3.79 11.37 15.86
CA ALA A 171 -2.94 12.29 15.13
C ALA A 171 -2.17 13.26 16.03
N GLU A 172 -2.79 13.74 17.12
CA GLU A 172 -2.11 14.64 18.08
C GLU A 172 -1.09 13.89 18.96
N GLN A 173 -1.35 12.62 19.25
CA GLN A 173 -0.44 11.78 20.02
C GLN A 173 0.79 11.33 19.20
N ALA A 174 0.66 11.35 17.87
CA ALA A 174 1.71 10.94 16.93
C ALA A 174 2.67 12.08 16.54
N LYS A 175 2.47 13.30 17.06
CA LYS A 175 3.36 14.47 16.90
C LYS A 175 4.46 14.48 17.94
#